data_72789930734687267e302e80122c959a
#
_entry.id   72789930734687267e302e80122c959a
#
_cell.length_a   1.000
_cell.length_b   1.000
_cell.length_c   1.000
_cell.angle_alpha   90.00
_cell.angle_beta   90.00
_cell.angle_gamma   90.00
#
_symmetry.space_group_name_H-M   'P 1'
#
loop_
_entity.id
_entity.type
_entity.pdbx_description
1 polymer ?
#
loop_
_entity_poly.entity_id
_entity_poly.type
_entity_poly.pdbx_seq_one_letter_code
_entity_poly.pdbx_strand_id
1 'polypeptide(L)'
;MKILVINAGSSSIKSKLFEKKKDLEPIAKFHIDGIGLKQCKLIFKSENKNIGLKQKVKNHEEGIKLLLKTLKDTGTIENLKEIEVVGHRVVHGGEKYSEPVKIDARVIKTIDELSSLAPLHNPANLQAIKACKKLIKHAPQIAIFDTAFHQTMPEKAYLYGLPYEYYKKHNIRRYGFHGTSHKYVTETAIKILKKKNLKIISCHIGNGSSITASINGKSVDTSMGFTPLEGVMMGTRSGSIDPAIILHLQKELKMKPDAIDNLLNHESGLKGFSEISSDMRNIYAKYKEKDPRAILTIETLSYQIAKYLGAYTAAMDGLDAIIFTGGLGEKAFYVREKACSYLNHSGLKLNSKKNENCEQLISDSKSKIKVFVIPTNEEKEIASQALRAA
;
A
#
# COMPACT_ATOMS: atom_id res chain seq x y z
N MET A 1 22.47 7.94 13.88
CA MET A 1 21.04 8.27 14.14
C MET A 1 20.20 7.05 13.83
N LYS A 2 19.41 6.59 14.82
CA LYS A 2 18.52 5.41 14.64
C LYS A 2 17.05 5.84 14.55
N ILE A 3 16.35 5.35 13.54
CA ILE A 3 14.95 5.67 13.26
C ILE A 3 14.12 4.38 13.33
N LEU A 4 13.14 4.35 14.22
CA LEU A 4 12.21 3.24 14.34
C LEU A 4 10.97 3.50 13.50
N VAL A 5 10.65 2.61 12.58
CA VAL A 5 9.43 2.66 11.77
C VAL A 5 8.43 1.64 12.28
N ILE A 6 7.20 2.10 12.50
CA ILE A 6 6.07 1.28 12.96
C ILE A 6 4.96 1.29 11.91
N ASN A 7 4.56 0.10 11.49
CA ASN A 7 3.39 -0.14 10.66
C ASN A 7 2.48 -1.15 11.40
N ALA A 8 1.44 -0.64 12.05
CA ALA A 8 0.49 -1.43 12.83
C ALA A 8 -0.77 -1.70 12.00
N GLY A 9 -1.07 -2.96 11.74
CA GLY A 9 -2.34 -3.42 11.21
C GLY A 9 -3.29 -3.86 12.31
N SER A 10 -4.51 -4.31 11.96
CA SER A 10 -5.54 -4.72 12.93
C SER A 10 -5.06 -5.82 13.89
N SER A 11 -4.31 -6.79 13.40
CA SER A 11 -3.78 -7.92 14.19
C SER A 11 -2.27 -8.10 14.05
N SER A 12 -1.54 -7.10 13.55
CA SER A 12 -0.12 -7.25 13.28
C SER A 12 0.67 -5.96 13.53
N ILE A 13 1.97 -6.12 13.79
CA ILE A 13 2.94 -5.01 13.79
C ILE A 13 4.12 -5.42 12.93
N LYS A 14 4.40 -4.62 11.90
CA LYS A 14 5.65 -4.67 11.15
C LYS A 14 6.50 -3.47 11.55
N SER A 15 7.77 -3.71 11.82
CA SER A 15 8.68 -2.65 12.22
C SER A 15 10.05 -2.88 11.60
N LYS A 16 10.74 -1.77 11.31
CA LYS A 16 12.15 -1.77 10.95
C LYS A 16 12.87 -0.70 11.75
N LEU A 17 14.05 -1.02 12.23
CA LEU A 17 14.98 -0.05 12.78
C LEU A 17 15.99 0.28 11.70
N PHE A 18 16.08 1.56 11.35
CA PHE A 18 17.05 2.07 10.39
C PHE A 18 18.18 2.80 11.12
N GLU A 19 19.36 2.70 10.56
CA GLU A 19 20.49 3.54 10.95
C GLU A 19 20.82 4.48 9.78
N LYS A 20 20.94 5.79 10.06
CA LYS A 20 21.42 6.77 9.11
C LYS A 20 22.92 6.88 9.21
N LYS A 21 23.63 6.30 8.22
CA LYS A 21 25.03 6.53 7.90
C LYS A 21 25.11 7.47 6.69
N LYS A 22 25.65 7.00 5.58
CA LYS A 22 25.60 7.72 4.30
C LYS A 22 24.19 7.63 3.69
N ASP A 23 23.51 6.51 3.86
CA ASP A 23 22.11 6.24 3.45
C ASP A 23 21.33 5.65 4.64
N LEU A 24 20.02 5.47 4.48
CA LEU A 24 19.16 4.77 5.43
C LEU A 24 19.26 3.26 5.21
N GLU A 25 19.86 2.56 6.16
CA GLU A 25 20.05 1.10 6.12
C GLU A 25 19.23 0.43 7.23
N PRO A 26 18.43 -0.61 6.90
CA PRO A 26 17.70 -1.34 7.91
C PRO A 26 18.65 -2.27 8.69
N ILE A 27 18.81 -2.03 9.99
CA ILE A 27 19.65 -2.85 10.88
C ILE A 27 18.88 -3.93 11.61
N ALA A 28 17.55 -3.79 11.74
CA ALA A 28 16.68 -4.84 12.26
C ALA A 28 15.28 -4.78 11.64
N LYS A 29 14.64 -5.95 11.54
CA LYS A 29 13.26 -6.14 11.12
C LYS A 29 12.53 -6.93 12.19
N PHE A 30 11.31 -6.50 12.51
CA PHE A 30 10.43 -7.16 13.45
C PHE A 30 9.04 -7.30 12.83
N HIS A 31 8.48 -8.48 12.95
CA HIS A 31 7.12 -8.75 12.52
C HIS A 31 6.43 -9.62 13.57
N ILE A 32 5.29 -9.17 14.04
CA ILE A 32 4.37 -9.95 14.85
C ILE A 32 3.03 -10.02 14.15
N ASP A 33 2.46 -11.21 14.07
CA ASP A 33 1.17 -11.48 13.43
C ASP A 33 0.29 -12.30 14.36
N GLY A 34 -1.03 -12.05 14.35
CA GLY A 34 -2.01 -12.70 15.22
C GLY A 34 -2.18 -12.03 16.59
N ILE A 35 -1.90 -10.72 16.72
CA ILE A 35 -2.16 -9.96 17.95
C ILE A 35 -3.64 -10.09 18.33
N GLY A 36 -3.92 -10.40 19.60
CA GLY A 36 -5.26 -10.68 20.13
C GLY A 36 -5.70 -12.12 20.00
N LEU A 37 -5.03 -12.96 19.22
CA LEU A 37 -5.32 -14.39 19.09
C LEU A 37 -4.64 -15.20 20.20
N LYS A 38 -5.03 -16.48 20.32
CA LYS A 38 -4.45 -17.42 21.31
C LYS A 38 -2.92 -17.56 21.16
N GLN A 39 -2.40 -17.44 19.94
CA GLN A 39 -0.98 -17.56 19.62
C GLN A 39 -0.60 -16.63 18.49
N CYS A 40 0.42 -15.78 18.72
CA CYS A 40 1.00 -14.90 17.72
C CYS A 40 2.32 -15.48 17.19
N LYS A 41 2.59 -15.28 15.92
CA LYS A 41 3.89 -15.57 15.30
C LYS A 41 4.76 -14.32 15.32
N LEU A 42 5.93 -14.42 15.95
CA LEU A 42 6.92 -13.35 15.97
C LEU A 42 8.13 -13.77 15.13
N ILE A 43 8.61 -12.84 14.32
CA ILE A 43 9.85 -12.97 13.56
C ILE A 43 10.69 -11.71 13.80
N PHE A 44 11.90 -11.90 14.25
CA PHE A 44 12.91 -10.83 14.36
C PHE A 44 14.13 -11.21 13.54
N LYS A 45 14.68 -10.24 12.80
CA LYS A 45 15.92 -10.41 12.03
C LYS A 45 16.79 -9.17 12.17
N SER A 46 18.04 -9.38 12.53
CA SER A 46 19.12 -8.40 12.48
C SER A 46 20.34 -9.05 11.81
N GLU A 47 21.43 -8.33 11.67
CA GLU A 47 22.67 -8.87 11.11
C GLU A 47 23.11 -10.15 11.84
N ASN A 48 23.06 -10.15 13.18
CA ASN A 48 23.61 -11.22 14.01
C ASN A 48 22.54 -12.17 14.60
N LYS A 49 21.25 -11.90 14.44
CA LYS A 49 20.18 -12.66 15.10
C LYS A 49 19.00 -12.89 14.16
N ASN A 50 18.52 -14.13 14.15
CA ASN A 50 17.25 -14.51 13.50
C ASN A 50 16.42 -15.31 14.51
N ILE A 51 15.32 -14.73 14.97
CA ILE A 51 14.50 -15.30 16.03
C ILE A 51 13.08 -15.52 15.47
N GLY A 52 12.59 -16.74 15.63
CA GLY A 52 11.19 -17.09 15.36
C GLY A 52 10.58 -17.65 16.66
N LEU A 53 9.54 -16.99 17.16
CA LEU A 53 8.84 -17.38 18.39
C LEU A 53 7.34 -17.44 18.16
N LYS A 54 6.67 -18.28 18.96
CA LYS A 54 5.21 -18.28 19.08
C LYS A 54 4.88 -17.95 20.53
N GLN A 55 4.10 -16.91 20.74
CA GLN A 55 3.66 -16.51 22.08
C GLN A 55 2.35 -15.73 22.03
N LYS A 56 1.68 -15.60 23.15
CA LYS A 56 0.47 -14.79 23.27
C LYS A 56 0.85 -13.32 23.40
N VAL A 57 0.20 -12.45 22.60
CA VAL A 57 0.29 -10.98 22.69
C VAL A 57 -1.13 -10.45 22.64
N LYS A 58 -1.56 -9.78 23.70
CA LYS A 58 -2.98 -9.42 23.88
C LYS A 58 -3.40 -8.23 23.00
N ASN A 59 -2.51 -7.26 22.84
CA ASN A 59 -2.78 -5.99 22.16
C ASN A 59 -1.51 -5.36 21.58
N HIS A 60 -1.67 -4.25 20.88
CA HIS A 60 -0.57 -3.52 20.25
C HIS A 60 0.43 -2.95 21.27
N GLU A 61 -0.01 -2.55 22.48
CA GLU A 61 0.92 -2.06 23.53
C GLU A 61 1.89 -3.18 23.95
N GLU A 62 1.37 -4.39 24.19
CA GLU A 62 2.25 -5.55 24.49
C GLU A 62 3.17 -5.86 23.30
N GLY A 63 2.69 -5.75 22.06
CA GLY A 63 3.49 -5.94 20.85
C GLY A 63 4.66 -4.94 20.75
N ILE A 64 4.42 -3.66 21.05
CA ILE A 64 5.48 -2.64 21.08
C ILE A 64 6.46 -2.88 22.24
N LYS A 65 5.97 -3.23 23.44
CA LYS A 65 6.85 -3.61 24.55
C LYS A 65 7.78 -4.76 24.18
N LEU A 66 7.23 -5.77 23.51
CA LEU A 66 7.97 -6.92 23.05
C LEU A 66 9.01 -6.56 21.98
N LEU A 67 8.64 -5.73 20.99
CA LEU A 67 9.57 -5.18 20.02
C LEU A 67 10.78 -4.51 20.70
N LEU A 68 10.52 -3.57 21.62
CA LEU A 68 11.57 -2.80 22.30
C LEU A 68 12.45 -3.69 23.19
N LYS A 69 11.84 -4.67 23.87
CA LYS A 69 12.57 -5.69 24.62
C LYS A 69 13.47 -6.51 23.71
N THR A 70 12.93 -7.00 22.57
CA THR A 70 13.71 -7.80 21.61
C THR A 70 14.91 -7.03 21.07
N LEU A 71 14.75 -5.76 20.73
CA LEU A 71 15.85 -4.90 20.25
C LEU A 71 16.98 -4.81 21.30
N LYS A 72 16.64 -4.71 22.59
CA LYS A 72 17.63 -4.69 23.69
C LYS A 72 18.26 -6.06 23.92
N ASP A 73 17.45 -7.10 24.08
CA ASP A 73 17.92 -8.47 24.40
C ASP A 73 18.83 -9.05 23.32
N THR A 74 18.69 -8.55 22.08
CA THR A 74 19.54 -8.95 20.94
C THR A 74 20.80 -8.10 20.80
N GLY A 75 20.97 -7.05 21.62
CA GLY A 75 22.08 -6.10 21.49
C GLY A 75 22.00 -5.20 20.25
N THR A 76 20.84 -5.13 19.57
CA THR A 76 20.63 -4.24 18.43
C THR A 76 20.66 -2.76 18.87
N ILE A 77 20.20 -2.51 20.09
CA ILE A 77 20.36 -1.26 20.84
C ILE A 77 20.77 -1.59 22.27
N GLU A 78 21.59 -0.73 22.88
CA GLU A 78 21.94 -0.84 24.31
C GLU A 78 20.81 -0.26 25.17
N ASN A 79 20.26 0.87 24.75
CA ASN A 79 19.17 1.55 25.46
C ASN A 79 18.21 2.23 24.49
N LEU A 80 17.02 2.59 24.99
CA LEU A 80 15.97 3.19 24.16
C LEU A 80 16.31 4.60 23.66
N LYS A 81 17.27 5.32 24.31
CA LYS A 81 17.66 6.68 23.88
C LYS A 81 18.35 6.70 22.53
N GLU A 82 18.85 5.56 22.06
CA GLU A 82 19.39 5.44 20.71
C GLU A 82 18.34 5.55 19.60
N ILE A 83 17.06 5.35 19.94
CA ILE A 83 15.95 5.59 19.00
C ILE A 83 15.65 7.08 19.04
N GLU A 84 16.14 7.80 18.06
CA GLU A 84 16.09 9.26 18.02
C GLU A 84 14.82 9.80 17.35
N VAL A 85 14.17 8.99 16.47
CA VAL A 85 12.92 9.33 15.78
C VAL A 85 12.06 8.07 15.65
N VAL A 86 10.73 8.23 15.78
CA VAL A 86 9.77 7.16 15.48
C VAL A 86 8.83 7.62 14.37
N GLY A 87 8.86 6.91 13.24
CA GLY A 87 7.93 7.12 12.13
C GLY A 87 6.76 6.13 12.20
N HIS A 88 5.54 6.64 12.16
CA HIS A 88 4.32 5.84 12.17
C HIS A 88 3.62 5.91 10.81
N ARG A 89 3.38 4.76 10.20
CA ARG A 89 2.40 4.69 9.11
C ARG A 89 1.01 4.86 9.70
N VAL A 90 0.24 5.80 9.14
CA VAL A 90 -1.17 6.00 9.43
C VAL A 90 -1.94 5.88 8.13
N VAL A 91 -3.00 5.07 8.11
CA VAL A 91 -3.68 4.77 6.84
C VAL A 91 -4.45 5.98 6.34
N HIS A 92 -5.20 6.69 7.18
CA HIS A 92 -6.06 7.77 6.74
C HIS A 92 -5.79 9.10 7.46
N GLY A 93 -5.38 10.11 6.71
CA GLY A 93 -5.11 11.47 7.20
C GLY A 93 -6.18 12.51 6.84
N GLY A 94 -7.25 12.08 6.14
CA GLY A 94 -8.26 12.99 5.62
C GLY A 94 -7.67 13.98 4.63
N GLU A 95 -8.28 15.16 4.56
CA GLU A 95 -7.77 16.30 3.81
C GLU A 95 -6.80 17.17 4.64
N LYS A 96 -6.71 16.90 5.96
CA LYS A 96 -5.94 17.73 6.90
C LYS A 96 -4.44 17.52 6.79
N TYR A 97 -3.99 16.35 6.35
CA TYR A 97 -2.58 16.00 6.34
C TYR A 97 -2.10 15.58 4.95
N SER A 98 -1.39 16.48 4.30
CA SER A 98 -0.70 16.26 3.02
C SER A 98 0.81 16.00 3.18
N GLU A 99 1.35 16.21 4.38
CA GLU A 99 2.76 16.08 4.71
C GLU A 99 2.93 15.32 6.03
N PRO A 100 4.13 14.76 6.30
CA PRO A 100 4.44 14.18 7.60
C PRO A 100 4.28 15.19 8.73
N VAL A 101 3.72 14.77 9.85
CA VAL A 101 3.43 15.66 10.97
C VAL A 101 3.90 15.08 12.31
N LYS A 102 4.48 15.95 13.16
CA LYS A 102 4.81 15.61 14.56
C LYS A 102 3.53 15.36 15.35
N ILE A 103 3.45 14.20 16.00
CA ILE A 103 2.24 13.74 16.68
C ILE A 103 2.07 14.47 18.01
N ASP A 104 1.13 15.39 18.06
CA ASP A 104 0.61 16.04 19.27
C ASP A 104 -0.80 15.50 19.64
N ALA A 105 -1.45 16.15 20.60
CA ALA A 105 -2.81 15.78 21.02
C ALA A 105 -3.86 16.03 19.90
N ARG A 106 -3.66 17.06 19.07
CA ARG A 106 -4.56 17.40 17.95
C ARG A 106 -4.47 16.34 16.85
N VAL A 107 -3.27 15.90 16.51
CA VAL A 107 -3.05 14.82 15.52
C VAL A 107 -3.71 13.53 16.00
N ILE A 108 -3.53 13.15 17.26
CA ILE A 108 -4.18 11.96 17.86
C ILE A 108 -5.69 12.06 17.75
N LYS A 109 -6.28 13.21 18.11
CA LYS A 109 -7.73 13.45 18.02
C LYS A 109 -8.22 13.33 16.57
N THR A 110 -7.51 13.93 15.61
CA THR A 110 -7.89 13.85 14.19
C THR A 110 -7.81 12.43 13.64
N ILE A 111 -6.77 11.64 13.99
CA ILE A 111 -6.70 10.22 13.57
C ILE A 111 -7.85 9.42 14.17
N ASP A 112 -8.28 9.73 15.39
CA ASP A 112 -9.41 9.10 16.06
C ASP A 112 -10.74 9.42 15.35
N GLU A 113 -10.98 10.70 15.05
CA GLU A 113 -12.15 11.17 14.28
C GLU A 113 -12.22 10.50 12.89
N LEU A 114 -11.08 10.31 12.23
CA LEU A 114 -10.98 9.65 10.93
C LEU A 114 -11.05 8.11 11.00
N SER A 115 -11.18 7.54 12.19
CA SER A 115 -11.33 6.08 12.36
C SER A 115 -12.61 5.55 11.73
N SER A 116 -13.64 6.37 11.58
CA SER A 116 -14.87 6.00 10.85
C SER A 116 -14.62 5.77 9.35
N LEU A 117 -13.61 6.44 8.76
CA LEU A 117 -13.21 6.27 7.35
C LEU A 117 -12.22 5.12 7.15
N ALA A 118 -11.54 4.68 8.19
CA ALA A 118 -10.59 3.56 8.17
C ALA A 118 -10.72 2.68 9.42
N PRO A 119 -11.89 2.06 9.66
CA PRO A 119 -12.20 1.39 10.93
C PRO A 119 -11.29 0.18 11.21
N LEU A 120 -10.78 -0.47 10.17
CA LEU A 120 -9.87 -1.60 10.30
C LEU A 120 -8.41 -1.21 10.56
N HIS A 121 -8.04 0.08 10.41
CA HIS A 121 -6.64 0.51 10.39
C HIS A 121 -6.32 1.62 11.40
N ASN A 122 -7.02 2.76 11.34
CA ASN A 122 -6.70 3.91 12.20
C ASN A 122 -6.75 3.61 13.70
N PRO A 123 -7.70 2.81 14.24
CA PRO A 123 -7.69 2.43 15.65
C PRO A 123 -6.42 1.68 16.07
N ALA A 124 -5.95 0.73 15.24
CA ALA A 124 -4.71 0.00 15.48
C ALA A 124 -3.46 0.91 15.40
N ASN A 125 -3.44 1.83 14.42
CA ASN A 125 -2.39 2.83 14.32
C ASN A 125 -2.32 3.69 15.59
N LEU A 126 -3.48 4.17 16.10
CA LEU A 126 -3.54 4.94 17.35
C LEU A 126 -3.04 4.18 18.57
N GLN A 127 -3.38 2.90 18.70
CA GLN A 127 -2.89 2.08 19.81
C GLN A 127 -1.35 1.99 19.80
N ALA A 128 -0.76 1.75 18.62
CA ALA A 128 0.69 1.72 18.48
C ALA A 128 1.34 3.07 18.73
N ILE A 129 0.77 4.18 18.25
CA ILE A 129 1.22 5.55 18.52
C ILE A 129 1.22 5.84 20.02
N LYS A 130 0.08 5.60 20.70
CA LYS A 130 -0.05 5.81 22.15
C LYS A 130 0.98 5.00 22.95
N ALA A 131 1.20 3.73 22.55
CA ALA A 131 2.21 2.86 23.16
C ALA A 131 3.62 3.41 22.97
N CYS A 132 4.00 3.80 21.76
CA CYS A 132 5.33 4.37 21.49
C CYS A 132 5.55 5.70 22.25
N LYS A 133 4.55 6.60 22.26
CA LYS A 133 4.64 7.86 23.05
C LYS A 133 4.86 7.61 24.55
N LYS A 134 4.27 6.55 25.10
CA LYS A 134 4.44 6.16 26.50
C LYS A 134 5.83 5.59 26.80
N LEU A 135 6.36 4.77 25.88
CA LEU A 135 7.57 3.98 26.07
C LEU A 135 8.85 4.66 25.58
N ILE A 136 8.74 5.53 24.56
CA ILE A 136 9.86 6.25 23.92
C ILE A 136 9.58 7.76 24.01
N LYS A 137 9.53 8.29 25.23
CA LYS A 137 9.11 9.68 25.51
C LYS A 137 10.04 10.75 24.93
N HIS A 138 11.33 10.44 24.81
CA HIS A 138 12.38 11.38 24.37
C HIS A 138 12.40 11.60 22.85
N ALA A 139 11.94 10.60 22.04
CA ALA A 139 12.00 10.68 20.60
C ALA A 139 10.72 11.32 20.01
N PRO A 140 10.83 12.25 19.06
CA PRO A 140 9.70 12.75 18.31
C PRO A 140 9.00 11.61 17.57
N GLN A 141 7.66 11.63 17.63
CA GLN A 141 6.79 10.68 16.97
C GLN A 141 6.19 11.37 15.73
N ILE A 142 6.40 10.82 14.56
CA ILE A 142 5.98 11.42 13.29
C ILE A 142 4.93 10.53 12.62
N ALA A 143 3.79 11.08 12.24
CA ALA A 143 2.77 10.41 11.43
C ALA A 143 3.05 10.62 9.95
N ILE A 144 3.02 9.54 9.18
CA ILE A 144 3.11 9.53 7.73
C ILE A 144 1.84 8.85 7.20
N PHE A 145 1.04 9.59 6.41
CA PHE A 145 -0.27 9.15 6.00
C PHE A 145 -0.24 8.55 4.58
N ASP A 146 -0.88 7.38 4.40
CA ASP A 146 -1.00 6.75 3.08
C ASP A 146 -1.79 7.61 2.09
N THR A 147 -2.72 8.42 2.57
CA THR A 147 -3.52 9.33 1.76
C THR A 147 -2.76 10.61 1.36
N ALA A 148 -1.64 10.94 2.01
CA ALA A 148 -0.96 12.22 1.84
C ALA A 148 -0.45 12.46 0.41
N PHE A 149 0.13 11.45 -0.23
CA PHE A 149 0.63 11.55 -1.60
C PHE A 149 -0.46 11.96 -2.61
N HIS A 150 -1.71 11.58 -2.34
CA HIS A 150 -2.84 11.82 -3.21
C HIS A 150 -3.56 13.15 -2.95
N GLN A 151 -3.11 13.96 -1.97
CA GLN A 151 -3.73 15.26 -1.68
C GLN A 151 -3.45 16.32 -2.77
N THR A 152 -2.59 16.01 -3.74
CA THR A 152 -2.34 16.86 -4.92
C THR A 152 -3.32 16.62 -6.07
N MET A 153 -4.25 15.67 -5.94
CA MET A 153 -5.29 15.43 -6.94
C MET A 153 -6.20 16.66 -7.10
N PRO A 154 -6.55 17.07 -8.34
CA PRO A 154 -7.51 18.14 -8.57
C PRO A 154 -8.94 17.67 -8.25
N GLU A 155 -9.84 18.63 -7.96
CA GLU A 155 -11.25 18.36 -7.60
C GLU A 155 -11.96 17.42 -8.58
N LYS A 156 -11.77 17.64 -9.87
CA LYS A 156 -12.35 16.80 -10.94
C LYS A 156 -11.94 15.31 -10.89
N ALA A 157 -10.85 14.98 -10.20
CA ALA A 157 -10.37 13.60 -10.04
C ALA A 157 -10.83 12.98 -8.72
N TYR A 158 -11.02 13.78 -7.66
CA TYR A 158 -11.39 13.23 -6.37
C TYR A 158 -12.88 13.31 -6.04
N LEU A 159 -13.67 14.15 -6.72
CA LEU A 159 -15.12 14.24 -6.49
C LEU A 159 -15.87 13.11 -7.20
N TYR A 160 -16.84 12.54 -6.49
CA TYR A 160 -17.81 11.63 -7.07
C TYR A 160 -19.01 12.40 -7.67
N GLY A 161 -19.69 11.81 -8.63
CA GLY A 161 -20.92 12.35 -9.23
C GLY A 161 -22.14 12.26 -8.30
N LEU A 162 -21.96 12.56 -7.02
CA LEU A 162 -22.99 12.66 -6.00
C LEU A 162 -23.36 14.12 -5.75
N PRO A 163 -24.51 14.44 -5.13
CA PRO A 163 -24.79 15.81 -4.72
C PRO A 163 -23.63 16.41 -3.91
N TYR A 164 -23.17 17.58 -4.29
CA TYR A 164 -21.93 18.20 -3.78
C TYR A 164 -21.94 18.38 -2.25
N GLU A 165 -23.13 18.46 -1.64
CA GLU A 165 -23.29 18.55 -0.19
C GLU A 165 -22.72 17.34 0.58
N TYR A 166 -22.70 16.14 -0.02
CA TYR A 166 -22.09 14.94 0.60
C TYR A 166 -20.58 15.09 0.74
N TYR A 167 -19.93 15.74 -0.20
CA TYR A 167 -18.54 16.12 -0.02
C TYR A 167 -18.40 17.16 1.10
N LYS A 168 -19.15 18.26 1.06
CA LYS A 168 -18.99 19.35 2.04
C LYS A 168 -19.33 18.94 3.48
N LYS A 169 -20.38 18.15 3.69
CA LYS A 169 -20.86 17.79 5.02
C LYS A 169 -20.25 16.50 5.57
N HIS A 170 -19.89 15.56 4.68
CA HIS A 170 -19.50 14.20 5.07
C HIS A 170 -18.12 13.81 4.55
N ASN A 171 -17.40 14.71 3.87
CA ASN A 171 -16.08 14.47 3.29
C ASN A 171 -16.06 13.24 2.36
N ILE A 172 -17.17 12.98 1.63
CA ILE A 172 -17.27 11.87 0.68
C ILE A 172 -16.56 12.26 -0.61
N ARG A 173 -15.36 11.77 -0.76
CA ARG A 173 -14.47 11.98 -1.91
C ARG A 173 -13.50 10.80 -2.07
N ARG A 174 -12.81 10.73 -3.21
CA ARG A 174 -11.65 9.86 -3.39
C ARG A 174 -10.47 10.37 -2.55
N TYR A 175 -9.86 9.50 -1.75
CA TYR A 175 -8.65 9.79 -0.98
C TYR A 175 -7.42 9.11 -1.58
N GLY A 176 -7.57 7.85 -2.00
CA GLY A 176 -6.45 7.03 -2.45
C GLY A 176 -5.60 6.51 -1.29
N PHE A 177 -4.89 5.41 -1.55
CA PHE A 177 -4.08 4.72 -0.53
C PHE A 177 -2.78 4.21 -1.15
N HIS A 178 -1.92 3.55 -0.36
CA HIS A 178 -0.55 3.16 -0.73
C HIS A 178 0.31 4.35 -1.16
N GLY A 179 -0.02 5.56 -0.72
CA GLY A 179 0.67 6.78 -1.13
C GLY A 179 2.16 6.75 -0.85
N THR A 180 2.58 6.15 0.27
CA THR A 180 3.99 5.95 0.61
C THR A 180 4.72 5.10 -0.43
N SER A 181 4.07 4.03 -0.91
CA SER A 181 4.62 3.17 -1.97
C SER A 181 4.68 3.89 -3.31
N HIS A 182 3.56 4.50 -3.74
CA HIS A 182 3.51 5.26 -4.99
C HIS A 182 4.54 6.38 -5.04
N LYS A 183 4.70 7.13 -3.95
CA LYS A 183 5.72 8.18 -3.83
C LYS A 183 7.12 7.60 -4.02
N TYR A 184 7.46 6.57 -3.25
CA TYR A 184 8.78 5.94 -3.28
C TYR A 184 9.18 5.48 -4.69
N VAL A 185 8.30 4.72 -5.36
CA VAL A 185 8.64 4.17 -6.69
C VAL A 185 8.64 5.24 -7.78
N THR A 186 7.76 6.24 -7.68
CA THR A 186 7.72 7.37 -8.61
C THR A 186 8.99 8.23 -8.50
N GLU A 187 9.41 8.60 -7.29
CA GLU A 187 10.65 9.34 -7.07
C GLU A 187 11.89 8.54 -7.53
N THR A 188 11.86 7.21 -7.34
CA THR A 188 12.93 6.33 -7.82
C THR A 188 13.01 6.34 -9.34
N ALA A 189 11.88 6.23 -10.03
CA ALA A 189 11.85 6.28 -11.49
C ALA A 189 12.29 7.65 -12.04
N ILE A 190 11.89 8.74 -11.40
CA ILE A 190 12.34 10.10 -11.77
C ILE A 190 13.86 10.23 -11.67
N LYS A 191 14.46 9.69 -10.59
CA LYS A 191 15.93 9.67 -10.42
C LYS A 191 16.64 8.86 -11.51
N ILE A 192 16.04 7.72 -11.92
CA ILE A 192 16.59 6.87 -12.99
C ILE A 192 16.49 7.57 -14.36
N LEU A 193 15.33 8.14 -14.66
CA LEU A 193 15.05 8.75 -15.96
C LEU A 193 15.75 10.10 -16.15
N LYS A 194 16.04 10.80 -15.06
CA LYS A 194 16.71 12.14 -15.06
C LYS A 194 16.04 13.16 -15.99
N LYS A 195 14.72 13.10 -16.14
CA LYS A 195 13.92 14.00 -16.97
C LYS A 195 12.96 14.81 -16.09
N LYS A 196 12.58 15.99 -16.58
CA LYS A 196 11.50 16.83 -16.01
C LYS A 196 10.18 16.51 -16.72
N ASN A 197 9.08 16.94 -16.14
CA ASN A 197 7.72 16.82 -16.68
C ASN A 197 7.30 15.39 -17.02
N LEU A 198 7.73 14.43 -16.21
CA LEU A 198 7.41 13.03 -16.42
C LEU A 198 5.97 12.71 -16.04
N LYS A 199 5.28 12.01 -16.93
CA LYS A 199 3.96 11.42 -16.77
C LYS A 199 4.13 9.93 -16.46
N ILE A 200 3.85 9.54 -15.23
CA ILE A 200 4.16 8.21 -14.73
C ILE A 200 2.90 7.55 -14.16
N ILE A 201 2.65 6.30 -14.54
CA ILE A 201 1.66 5.45 -13.89
C ILE A 201 2.40 4.42 -13.01
N SER A 202 2.08 4.39 -11.73
CA SER A 202 2.59 3.37 -10.80
C SER A 202 1.48 2.39 -10.43
N CYS A 203 1.76 1.10 -10.61
CA CYS A 203 0.86 -0.02 -10.33
C CYS A 203 1.39 -0.78 -9.11
N HIS A 204 0.86 -0.46 -7.91
CA HIS A 204 1.11 -1.24 -6.70
C HIS A 204 0.12 -2.41 -6.69
N ILE A 205 0.58 -3.60 -7.05
CA ILE A 205 -0.28 -4.79 -7.17
C ILE A 205 0.17 -5.84 -6.16
N GLY A 206 -0.70 -6.11 -5.19
CA GLY A 206 -0.46 -7.06 -4.10
C GLY A 206 -1.76 -7.64 -3.56
N ASN A 207 -1.81 -7.97 -2.26
CA ASN A 207 -3.06 -8.35 -1.61
C ASN A 207 -4.06 -7.17 -1.57
N GLY A 208 -3.56 -5.94 -1.34
CA GLY A 208 -4.22 -4.70 -1.73
C GLY A 208 -3.57 -4.19 -3.02
N SER A 209 -4.35 -3.57 -3.91
CA SER A 209 -3.85 -3.09 -5.21
C SER A 209 -4.39 -1.70 -5.52
N SER A 210 -3.51 -0.84 -6.00
CA SER A 210 -3.88 0.49 -6.49
C SER A 210 -3.01 0.90 -7.67
N ILE A 211 -3.56 1.74 -8.53
CA ILE A 211 -2.88 2.31 -9.69
C ILE A 211 -2.99 3.82 -9.56
N THR A 212 -1.89 4.53 -9.76
CA THR A 212 -1.82 5.98 -9.56
C THR A 212 -1.17 6.65 -10.76
N ALA A 213 -1.81 7.70 -11.25
CA ALA A 213 -1.26 8.63 -12.23
C ALA A 213 -0.52 9.75 -11.51
N SER A 214 0.68 10.09 -11.97
CA SER A 214 1.46 11.20 -11.43
C SER A 214 2.14 12.03 -12.52
N ILE A 215 2.15 13.35 -12.34
CA ILE A 215 2.88 14.28 -13.17
C ILE A 215 3.93 14.97 -12.30
N ASN A 216 5.19 14.89 -12.68
CA ASN A 216 6.31 15.48 -11.91
C ASN A 216 6.35 15.02 -10.45
N GLY A 217 6.01 13.75 -10.17
CA GLY A 217 6.02 13.21 -8.81
C GLY A 217 4.82 13.62 -7.95
N LYS A 218 3.82 14.32 -8.50
CA LYS A 218 2.57 14.67 -7.82
C LYS A 218 1.44 13.79 -8.34
N SER A 219 0.67 13.17 -7.45
CA SER A 219 -0.50 12.38 -7.82
C SER A 219 -1.57 13.27 -8.46
N VAL A 220 -2.12 12.83 -9.60
CA VAL A 220 -3.21 13.52 -10.30
C VAL A 220 -4.48 12.68 -10.35
N ASP A 221 -4.38 11.36 -10.19
CA ASP A 221 -5.50 10.45 -10.03
C ASP A 221 -5.02 9.12 -9.40
N THR A 222 -5.94 8.36 -8.80
CA THR A 222 -5.65 7.05 -8.21
C THR A 222 -6.87 6.15 -8.21
N SER A 223 -6.68 4.82 -8.30
CA SER A 223 -7.77 3.86 -8.45
C SER A 223 -8.51 3.54 -7.16
N MET A 224 -7.87 3.57 -6.00
CA MET A 224 -8.57 3.45 -4.72
C MET A 224 -9.33 4.73 -4.43
N GLY A 225 -10.53 4.59 -3.86
CA GLY A 225 -11.50 5.67 -3.74
C GLY A 225 -11.62 6.26 -2.34
N PHE A 226 -12.86 6.39 -1.89
CA PHE A 226 -13.25 6.78 -0.53
C PHE A 226 -12.66 5.81 0.50
N THR A 227 -12.67 4.52 0.18
CA THR A 227 -12.04 3.44 0.95
C THR A 227 -11.04 2.66 0.08
N PRO A 228 -10.21 1.77 0.66
CA PRO A 228 -9.32 0.90 -0.12
C PRO A 228 -10.03 -0.23 -0.88
N LEU A 229 -11.33 -0.15 -1.11
CA LEU A 229 -12.13 -1.16 -1.82
C LEU A 229 -12.18 -0.91 -3.32
N GLU A 230 -12.38 0.36 -3.75
CA GLU A 230 -12.49 0.75 -5.16
C GLU A 230 -11.20 0.47 -5.93
N GLY A 231 -11.31 0.23 -7.24
CA GLY A 231 -10.19 0.01 -8.13
C GLY A 231 -10.20 -1.35 -8.82
N VAL A 232 -9.03 -1.91 -9.07
CA VAL A 232 -8.89 -3.28 -9.62
C VAL A 232 -9.21 -4.32 -8.55
N MET A 233 -9.62 -5.53 -8.96
CA MET A 233 -9.80 -6.62 -8.02
C MET A 233 -8.47 -6.92 -7.29
N MET A 234 -8.57 -7.31 -6.02
CA MET A 234 -7.44 -7.52 -5.12
C MET A 234 -7.43 -8.97 -4.62
N GLY A 235 -6.62 -9.30 -3.64
CA GLY A 235 -6.60 -10.66 -3.09
C GLY A 235 -7.96 -11.17 -2.63
N THR A 236 -8.69 -10.36 -1.86
CA THR A 236 -10.02 -10.68 -1.30
C THR A 236 -11.07 -9.60 -1.53
N ARG A 237 -10.70 -8.42 -2.03
CA ARG A 237 -11.59 -7.28 -2.29
C ARG A 237 -12.04 -7.28 -3.73
N SER A 238 -13.32 -6.96 -3.93
CA SER A 238 -13.95 -6.97 -5.26
C SER A 238 -13.32 -5.98 -6.25
N GLY A 239 -12.80 -4.85 -5.78
CA GLY A 239 -12.56 -3.70 -6.62
C GLY A 239 -13.87 -2.99 -6.97
N SER A 240 -13.85 -2.20 -8.04
CA SER A 240 -15.02 -1.45 -8.50
C SER A 240 -16.12 -2.37 -9.01
N ILE A 241 -17.34 -2.12 -8.54
CA ILE A 241 -18.58 -2.76 -9.00
C ILE A 241 -19.63 -1.70 -9.27
N ASP A 242 -20.71 -2.05 -9.98
CA ASP A 242 -21.89 -1.19 -10.08
C ASP A 242 -22.54 -1.08 -8.67
N PRO A 243 -22.76 0.14 -8.14
CA PRO A 243 -23.42 0.35 -6.84
C PRO A 243 -24.81 -0.28 -6.75
N ALA A 244 -25.53 -0.43 -7.87
CA ALA A 244 -26.84 -1.08 -7.90
C ALA A 244 -26.79 -2.57 -7.49
N ILE A 245 -25.63 -3.22 -7.62
CA ILE A 245 -25.42 -4.59 -7.13
C ILE A 245 -25.65 -4.67 -5.62
N ILE A 246 -25.20 -3.66 -4.85
CA ILE A 246 -25.40 -3.61 -3.39
C ILE A 246 -26.89 -3.60 -3.05
N LEU A 247 -27.67 -2.77 -3.76
CA LEU A 247 -29.12 -2.70 -3.59
C LEU A 247 -29.81 -4.01 -3.98
N HIS A 248 -29.35 -4.67 -5.04
CA HIS A 248 -29.84 -5.98 -5.46
C HIS A 248 -29.58 -7.05 -4.40
N LEU A 249 -28.35 -7.14 -3.88
CA LEU A 249 -28.00 -8.08 -2.80
C LEU A 249 -28.88 -7.86 -1.55
N GLN A 250 -29.15 -6.60 -1.19
CA GLN A 250 -30.03 -6.29 -0.08
C GLN A 250 -31.49 -6.65 -0.33
N LYS A 251 -32.02 -6.26 -1.48
CA LYS A 251 -33.46 -6.37 -1.78
C LYS A 251 -33.86 -7.78 -2.21
N GLU A 252 -33.09 -8.42 -3.09
CA GLU A 252 -33.44 -9.72 -3.65
C GLU A 252 -32.86 -10.88 -2.83
N LEU A 253 -31.57 -10.79 -2.45
CA LEU A 253 -30.90 -11.85 -1.68
C LEU A 253 -31.02 -11.63 -0.16
N LYS A 254 -31.71 -10.57 0.30
CA LYS A 254 -31.95 -10.27 1.72
C LYS A 254 -30.66 -10.20 2.56
N MET A 255 -29.53 -9.89 1.94
CA MET A 255 -28.27 -9.78 2.65
C MET A 255 -28.24 -8.55 3.56
N LYS A 256 -27.75 -8.71 4.79
CA LYS A 256 -27.52 -7.60 5.72
C LYS A 256 -26.31 -6.77 5.30
N PRO A 257 -26.24 -5.46 5.64
CA PRO A 257 -25.10 -4.60 5.31
C PRO A 257 -23.74 -5.20 5.71
N ASP A 258 -23.61 -5.77 6.91
CA ASP A 258 -22.35 -6.38 7.39
C ASP A 258 -21.96 -7.60 6.56
N ALA A 259 -22.92 -8.40 6.08
CA ALA A 259 -22.67 -9.52 5.20
C ALA A 259 -22.17 -9.08 3.83
N ILE A 260 -22.71 -7.96 3.31
CA ILE A 260 -22.26 -7.35 2.05
C ILE A 260 -20.85 -6.78 2.22
N ASP A 261 -20.58 -6.08 3.32
CA ASP A 261 -19.24 -5.57 3.62
C ASP A 261 -18.21 -6.71 3.68
N ASN A 262 -18.54 -7.82 4.38
CA ASN A 262 -17.70 -9.02 4.43
C ASN A 262 -17.49 -9.62 3.04
N LEU A 263 -18.55 -9.75 2.23
CA LEU A 263 -18.48 -10.25 0.86
C LEU A 263 -17.49 -9.43 0.02
N LEU A 264 -17.63 -8.11 0.03
CA LEU A 264 -16.85 -7.22 -0.83
C LEU A 264 -15.39 -7.12 -0.38
N ASN A 265 -15.10 -7.18 0.92
CA ASN A 265 -13.76 -7.00 1.46
C ASN A 265 -12.97 -8.31 1.69
N HIS A 266 -13.66 -9.45 1.95
CA HIS A 266 -12.99 -10.67 2.43
C HIS A 266 -13.29 -11.93 1.62
N GLU A 267 -14.35 -11.93 0.80
CA GLU A 267 -14.78 -13.12 0.05
C GLU A 267 -14.74 -12.94 -1.47
N SER A 268 -14.46 -11.74 -1.95
CA SER A 268 -14.35 -11.38 -3.36
C SER A 268 -12.92 -11.41 -3.90
N GLY A 269 -12.63 -10.62 -4.90
CA GLY A 269 -11.31 -10.49 -5.50
C GLY A 269 -10.80 -11.78 -6.10
N LEU A 270 -9.48 -11.97 -6.10
CA LEU A 270 -8.86 -13.20 -6.62
C LEU A 270 -9.42 -14.44 -5.95
N LYS A 271 -9.63 -14.41 -4.62
CA LYS A 271 -10.18 -15.52 -3.85
C LYS A 271 -11.55 -15.95 -4.38
N GLY A 272 -12.51 -15.04 -4.38
CA GLY A 272 -13.90 -15.35 -4.76
C GLY A 272 -14.06 -15.56 -6.26
N PHE A 273 -13.36 -14.75 -7.08
CA PHE A 273 -13.46 -14.80 -8.52
C PHE A 273 -12.82 -16.06 -9.12
N SER A 274 -11.64 -16.45 -8.63
CA SER A 274 -10.97 -17.67 -9.10
C SER A 274 -11.55 -18.96 -8.52
N GLU A 275 -12.13 -18.90 -7.31
CA GLU A 275 -12.52 -20.08 -6.51
C GLU A 275 -11.31 -20.99 -6.16
N ILE A 276 -10.09 -20.51 -6.39
CA ILE A 276 -8.84 -21.25 -6.15
C ILE A 276 -8.12 -20.69 -4.92
N SER A 277 -7.78 -19.40 -4.94
CA SER A 277 -6.95 -18.78 -3.90
C SER A 277 -6.95 -17.26 -4.01
N SER A 278 -6.67 -16.58 -2.89
CA SER A 278 -6.25 -15.16 -2.89
C SER A 278 -4.78 -14.98 -3.31
N ASP A 279 -4.01 -16.06 -3.38
CA ASP A 279 -2.60 -16.03 -3.75
C ASP A 279 -2.43 -16.34 -5.23
N MET A 280 -1.94 -15.36 -5.99
CA MET A 280 -1.72 -15.48 -7.42
C MET A 280 -0.77 -16.62 -7.80
N ARG A 281 0.12 -17.06 -6.91
CA ARG A 281 1.03 -18.19 -7.18
C ARG A 281 0.25 -19.49 -7.38
N ASN A 282 -0.79 -19.71 -6.59
CA ASN A 282 -1.67 -20.88 -6.70
C ASN A 282 -2.53 -20.79 -7.97
N ILE A 283 -3.05 -19.59 -8.28
CA ILE A 283 -3.81 -19.35 -9.51
C ILE A 283 -2.92 -19.58 -10.73
N TYR A 284 -1.68 -19.10 -10.71
CA TYR A 284 -0.74 -19.29 -11.83
C TYR A 284 -0.31 -20.75 -12.01
N ALA A 285 -0.22 -21.53 -10.93
CA ALA A 285 0.00 -22.97 -11.04
C ALA A 285 -1.14 -23.62 -11.84
N LYS A 286 -2.38 -23.31 -11.53
CA LYS A 286 -3.58 -23.79 -12.25
C LYS A 286 -3.66 -23.23 -13.70
N TYR A 287 -3.24 -21.99 -13.91
CA TYR A 287 -3.13 -21.43 -15.27
C TYR A 287 -2.22 -22.28 -16.17
N LYS A 288 -1.09 -22.74 -15.65
CA LYS A 288 -0.18 -23.64 -16.40
C LYS A 288 -0.80 -25.00 -16.71
N GLU A 289 -1.75 -25.46 -15.88
CA GLU A 289 -2.56 -26.66 -16.11
C GLU A 289 -3.74 -26.39 -17.06
N LYS A 290 -3.84 -25.18 -17.63
CA LYS A 290 -4.93 -24.74 -18.54
C LYS A 290 -6.30 -24.70 -17.88
N ASP A 291 -6.36 -24.52 -16.56
CA ASP A 291 -7.61 -24.35 -15.84
C ASP A 291 -8.36 -23.09 -16.35
N PRO A 292 -9.61 -23.22 -16.81
CA PRO A 292 -10.35 -22.10 -17.42
C PRO A 292 -10.60 -20.95 -16.44
N ARG A 293 -10.81 -21.25 -15.16
CA ARG A 293 -11.07 -20.23 -14.14
C ARG A 293 -9.81 -19.44 -13.81
N ALA A 294 -8.66 -20.12 -13.74
CA ALA A 294 -7.36 -19.48 -13.56
C ALA A 294 -7.00 -18.57 -14.75
N ILE A 295 -7.26 -19.04 -15.99
CA ILE A 295 -7.06 -18.25 -17.21
C ILE A 295 -7.89 -16.98 -17.16
N LEU A 296 -9.21 -17.11 -16.94
CA LEU A 296 -10.13 -15.99 -16.86
C LEU A 296 -9.73 -14.98 -15.76
N THR A 297 -9.27 -15.48 -14.61
CA THR A 297 -8.85 -14.63 -13.50
C THR A 297 -7.65 -13.75 -13.86
N ILE A 298 -6.63 -14.33 -14.46
CA ILE A 298 -5.43 -13.59 -14.89
C ILE A 298 -5.78 -12.60 -16.00
N GLU A 299 -6.62 -12.98 -16.95
CA GLU A 299 -7.07 -12.11 -18.03
C GLU A 299 -7.89 -10.94 -17.50
N THR A 300 -8.85 -11.20 -16.62
CA THR A 300 -9.69 -10.15 -16.01
C THR A 300 -8.86 -9.14 -15.22
N LEU A 301 -7.94 -9.60 -14.36
CA LEU A 301 -7.06 -8.69 -13.62
C LEU A 301 -6.19 -7.86 -14.57
N SER A 302 -5.59 -8.50 -15.56
CA SER A 302 -4.73 -7.81 -16.54
C SER A 302 -5.52 -6.79 -17.35
N TYR A 303 -6.74 -7.12 -17.74
CA TYR A 303 -7.65 -6.20 -18.43
C TYR A 303 -8.05 -5.01 -17.57
N GLN A 304 -8.37 -5.24 -16.29
CA GLN A 304 -8.67 -4.15 -15.36
C GLN A 304 -7.48 -3.20 -15.20
N ILE A 305 -6.26 -3.75 -15.07
CA ILE A 305 -5.03 -2.93 -15.02
C ILE A 305 -4.90 -2.12 -16.32
N ALA A 306 -5.05 -2.75 -17.47
CA ALA A 306 -4.97 -2.08 -18.78
C ALA A 306 -5.96 -0.93 -18.92
N LYS A 307 -7.20 -1.08 -18.44
CA LYS A 307 -8.20 0.01 -18.42
C LYS A 307 -7.70 1.22 -17.64
N TYR A 308 -7.10 1.03 -16.47
CA TYR A 308 -6.52 2.14 -15.71
C TYR A 308 -5.30 2.74 -16.39
N LEU A 309 -4.44 1.92 -17.03
CA LEU A 309 -3.32 2.43 -17.82
C LEU A 309 -3.82 3.34 -18.96
N GLY A 310 -4.85 2.93 -19.67
CA GLY A 310 -5.47 3.74 -20.73
C GLY A 310 -6.13 5.02 -20.19
N ALA A 311 -6.96 4.90 -19.17
CA ALA A 311 -7.65 6.04 -18.55
C ALA A 311 -6.66 7.09 -18.02
N TYR A 312 -5.62 6.65 -17.35
CA TYR A 312 -4.63 7.56 -16.77
C TYR A 312 -3.67 8.13 -17.81
N THR A 313 -3.42 7.43 -18.92
CA THR A 313 -2.72 8.01 -20.07
C THR A 313 -3.52 9.17 -20.63
N ALA A 314 -4.83 9.02 -20.77
CA ALA A 314 -5.72 10.09 -21.22
C ALA A 314 -5.81 11.24 -20.19
N ALA A 315 -5.95 10.93 -18.89
CA ALA A 315 -6.03 11.93 -17.83
C ALA A 315 -4.77 12.81 -17.72
N MET A 316 -3.61 12.28 -18.10
CA MET A 316 -2.33 12.99 -18.12
C MET A 316 -1.97 13.56 -19.48
N ASP A 317 -2.78 13.33 -20.54
CA ASP A 317 -2.44 13.67 -21.92
C ASP A 317 -1.08 13.11 -22.35
N GLY A 318 -0.90 11.79 -22.15
CA GLY A 318 0.31 11.05 -22.53
C GLY A 318 0.92 10.26 -21.37
N LEU A 319 2.00 9.50 -21.69
CA LEU A 319 2.64 8.59 -20.76
C LEU A 319 4.12 8.40 -21.10
N ASP A 320 5.01 8.66 -20.13
CA ASP A 320 6.45 8.41 -20.26
C ASP A 320 6.88 7.07 -19.68
N ALA A 321 6.28 6.67 -18.54
CA ALA A 321 6.66 5.44 -17.87
C ALA A 321 5.52 4.77 -17.10
N ILE A 322 5.61 3.43 -17.02
CA ILE A 322 4.82 2.57 -16.15
C ILE A 322 5.76 1.91 -15.13
N ILE A 323 5.33 1.84 -13.88
CA ILE A 323 6.06 1.17 -12.81
C ILE A 323 5.17 0.07 -12.24
N PHE A 324 5.67 -1.15 -12.20
CA PHE A 324 5.05 -2.25 -11.46
C PHE A 324 5.79 -2.47 -10.14
N THR A 325 5.03 -2.57 -9.05
CA THR A 325 5.53 -2.75 -7.70
C THR A 325 4.51 -3.54 -6.85
N GLY A 326 4.88 -3.86 -5.63
CA GLY A 326 4.10 -4.77 -4.78
C GLY A 326 4.30 -6.22 -5.16
N GLY A 327 3.93 -7.14 -4.27
CA GLY A 327 4.34 -8.55 -4.40
C GLY A 327 3.94 -9.23 -5.71
N LEU A 328 2.74 -8.94 -6.23
CA LEU A 328 2.28 -9.44 -7.51
C LEU A 328 2.86 -8.61 -8.66
N GLY A 329 2.85 -7.27 -8.56
CA GLY A 329 3.40 -6.40 -9.58
C GLY A 329 4.88 -6.66 -9.86
N GLU A 330 5.65 -7.01 -8.83
CA GLU A 330 7.08 -7.33 -8.96
C GLU A 330 7.35 -8.71 -9.58
N LYS A 331 6.47 -9.70 -9.32
CA LYS A 331 6.78 -11.12 -9.62
C LYS A 331 5.94 -11.74 -10.74
N ALA A 332 4.73 -11.22 -11.00
CA ALA A 332 3.83 -11.80 -11.99
C ALA A 332 4.08 -11.23 -13.40
N PHE A 333 5.16 -11.68 -14.03
CA PHE A 333 5.53 -11.22 -15.38
C PHE A 333 4.40 -11.41 -16.40
N TYR A 334 3.63 -12.48 -16.30
CA TYR A 334 2.51 -12.80 -17.18
C TYR A 334 1.33 -11.81 -17.05
N VAL A 335 1.13 -11.23 -15.87
CA VAL A 335 0.13 -10.17 -15.68
C VAL A 335 0.62 -8.86 -16.30
N ARG A 336 1.91 -8.51 -16.11
CA ARG A 336 2.51 -7.31 -16.71
C ARG A 336 2.49 -7.37 -18.23
N GLU A 337 2.84 -8.53 -18.80
CA GLU A 337 2.85 -8.77 -20.25
C GLU A 337 1.45 -8.56 -20.84
N LYS A 338 0.44 -9.24 -20.26
CA LYS A 338 -0.94 -9.09 -20.70
C LYS A 338 -1.46 -7.65 -20.54
N ALA A 339 -1.24 -7.01 -19.41
CA ALA A 339 -1.70 -5.64 -19.18
C ALA A 339 -1.03 -4.62 -20.13
N CYS A 340 0.27 -4.75 -20.38
CA CYS A 340 1.01 -3.87 -21.27
C CYS A 340 0.68 -4.08 -22.75
N SER A 341 0.28 -5.30 -23.15
CA SER A 341 -0.06 -5.60 -24.57
C SER A 341 -1.20 -4.74 -25.11
N TYR A 342 -2.12 -4.31 -24.25
CA TYR A 342 -3.21 -3.39 -24.63
C TYR A 342 -2.73 -1.98 -25.04
N LEU A 343 -1.47 -1.63 -24.71
CA LEU A 343 -0.87 -0.32 -25.05
C LEU A 343 0.12 -0.40 -26.23
N ASN A 344 0.18 -1.52 -26.95
CA ASN A 344 1.07 -1.68 -28.10
C ASN A 344 0.83 -0.61 -29.17
N HIS A 345 -0.42 -0.21 -29.37
CA HIS A 345 -0.83 0.86 -30.29
C HIS A 345 -0.20 2.23 -29.94
N SER A 346 0.11 2.46 -28.67
CA SER A 346 0.78 3.68 -28.19
C SER A 346 2.31 3.60 -28.27
N GLY A 347 2.85 2.51 -28.83
CA GLY A 347 4.29 2.29 -29.01
C GLY A 347 4.99 1.72 -27.77
N LEU A 348 4.24 1.18 -26.81
CA LEU A 348 4.79 0.39 -25.72
C LEU A 348 5.26 -0.95 -26.27
N LYS A 349 6.48 -1.36 -25.93
CA LYS A 349 7.04 -2.68 -26.26
C LYS A 349 7.76 -3.23 -25.04
N LEU A 350 7.40 -4.43 -24.61
CA LEU A 350 8.14 -5.14 -23.56
C LEU A 350 9.26 -5.99 -24.18
N ASN A 351 10.34 -6.18 -23.44
CA ASN A 351 11.31 -7.22 -23.67
C ASN A 351 10.91 -8.44 -22.82
N SER A 352 10.45 -9.51 -23.46
CA SER A 352 9.90 -10.69 -22.77
C SER A 352 10.90 -11.29 -21.80
N LYS A 353 12.16 -11.47 -22.19
CA LYS A 353 13.21 -12.05 -21.33
C LYS A 353 13.49 -11.21 -20.09
N LYS A 354 13.60 -9.88 -20.25
CA LYS A 354 13.76 -8.96 -19.11
C LYS A 354 12.54 -8.96 -18.20
N ASN A 355 11.35 -9.03 -18.78
CA ASN A 355 10.10 -9.10 -18.01
C ASN A 355 10.00 -10.39 -17.20
N GLU A 356 10.31 -11.54 -17.77
CA GLU A 356 10.37 -12.84 -17.08
C GLU A 356 11.37 -12.84 -15.94
N ASN A 357 12.55 -12.27 -16.17
CA ASN A 357 13.60 -12.14 -15.15
C ASN A 357 13.31 -11.06 -14.09
N CYS A 358 12.21 -10.30 -14.23
CA CYS A 358 11.88 -9.19 -13.34
C CYS A 358 13.01 -8.15 -13.21
N GLU A 359 13.69 -7.84 -14.32
CA GLU A 359 14.72 -6.82 -14.35
C GLU A 359 14.12 -5.44 -14.03
N GLN A 360 14.96 -4.50 -13.59
CA GLN A 360 14.48 -3.17 -13.22
C GLN A 360 13.84 -2.41 -14.40
N LEU A 361 14.40 -2.50 -15.61
CA LEU A 361 13.86 -1.92 -16.84
C LEU A 361 13.48 -3.07 -17.79
N ILE A 362 12.19 -3.27 -17.98
CA ILE A 362 11.62 -4.39 -18.76
C ILE A 362 11.06 -3.98 -20.12
N SER A 363 11.07 -2.69 -20.45
CA SER A 363 10.72 -2.24 -21.80
C SER A 363 11.85 -2.51 -22.81
N ASP A 364 11.46 -2.77 -24.06
CA ASP A 364 12.40 -2.85 -25.19
C ASP A 364 13.09 -1.50 -25.41
N SER A 365 14.28 -1.51 -26.01
CA SER A 365 15.03 -0.29 -26.33
C SER A 365 14.26 0.66 -27.25
N LYS A 366 13.48 0.12 -28.17
CA LYS A 366 12.64 0.86 -29.13
C LYS A 366 11.26 1.26 -28.56
N SER A 367 10.97 0.92 -27.30
CA SER A 367 9.72 1.31 -26.67
C SER A 367 9.67 2.81 -26.40
N LYS A 368 8.57 3.46 -26.84
CA LYS A 368 8.31 4.87 -26.54
C LYS A 368 8.04 5.10 -25.06
N ILE A 369 7.34 4.15 -24.41
CA ILE A 369 6.99 4.18 -22.99
C ILE A 369 7.96 3.26 -22.24
N LYS A 370 8.61 3.76 -21.20
CA LYS A 370 9.48 2.94 -20.35
C LYS A 370 8.66 2.15 -19.35
N VAL A 371 9.02 0.89 -19.12
CA VAL A 371 8.34 0.03 -18.14
C VAL A 371 9.35 -0.50 -17.14
N PHE A 372 9.07 -0.23 -15.86
CA PHE A 372 9.95 -0.60 -14.77
C PHE A 372 9.29 -1.63 -13.83
N VAL A 373 10.11 -2.46 -13.23
CA VAL A 373 9.80 -3.20 -12.00
C VAL A 373 10.67 -2.61 -10.90
N ILE A 374 10.04 -1.90 -9.97
CA ILE A 374 10.73 -1.25 -8.85
C ILE A 374 10.13 -1.81 -7.55
N PRO A 375 10.90 -2.61 -6.79
CA PRO A 375 10.44 -3.07 -5.48
C PRO A 375 10.14 -1.89 -4.56
N THR A 376 8.93 -1.90 -3.97
CA THR A 376 8.59 -0.88 -2.99
C THR A 376 9.37 -1.04 -1.69
N ASN A 377 9.66 0.06 -1.03
CA ASN A 377 10.24 0.08 0.31
C ASN A 377 9.58 1.16 1.17
N GLU A 378 8.32 0.88 1.53
CA GLU A 378 7.48 1.81 2.30
C GLU A 378 8.14 2.21 3.62
N GLU A 379 8.76 1.27 4.32
CA GLU A 379 9.39 1.58 5.60
C GLU A 379 10.64 2.49 5.43
N LYS A 380 11.39 2.37 4.33
CA LYS A 380 12.48 3.29 4.02
C LYS A 380 11.96 4.69 3.71
N GLU A 381 10.84 4.78 2.97
CA GLU A 381 10.19 6.05 2.68
C GLU A 381 9.66 6.70 3.96
N ILE A 382 9.00 5.92 4.83
CA ILE A 382 8.53 6.41 6.14
C ILE A 382 9.70 6.91 6.98
N ALA A 383 10.82 6.16 7.06
CA ALA A 383 12.01 6.58 7.78
C ALA A 383 12.59 7.89 7.23
N SER A 384 12.65 8.02 5.90
CA SER A 384 13.12 9.23 5.22
C SER A 384 12.24 10.44 5.51
N GLN A 385 10.93 10.27 5.43
CA GLN A 385 9.97 11.33 5.72
C GLN A 385 9.97 11.70 7.21
N ALA A 386 10.03 10.72 8.11
CA ALA A 386 10.10 10.95 9.55
C ALA A 386 11.34 11.75 9.93
N LEU A 387 12.47 11.43 9.30
CA LEU A 387 13.73 12.13 9.54
C LEU A 387 13.69 13.60 9.09
N ARG A 388 12.98 13.91 7.99
CA ARG A 388 12.84 15.28 7.50
C ARG A 388 11.90 16.14 8.35
N ALA A 389 10.97 15.51 9.07
CA ALA A 389 9.93 16.17 9.85
C ALA A 389 10.24 16.23 11.37
N ALA A 390 11.29 15.55 11.84
CA ALA A 390 11.71 15.54 13.24
C ALA A 390 12.50 16.79 13.61
#